data_ca2b825ab1810b39246229cc765711a8
#
_entry.id   ca2b825ab1810b39246229cc765711a8
#
_cell.length_a   1.000
_cell.length_b   1.000
_cell.length_c   1.000
_cell.angle_alpha   90.00
_cell.angle_beta   90.00
_cell.angle_gamma   90.00
#
_symmetry.space_group_name_H-M   'P 1'
#
loop_
_entity.id
_entity.type
_entity.pdbx_description
1 polymer ?
#
loop_
_entity_poly.entity_id
_entity_poly.type
_entity_poly.pdbx_seq_one_letter_code
_entity_poly.pdbx_strand_id
1 'polypeptide(L)'
;MKEKSTRYKNYNAIPLFIASYMLFGCRSKIVDYLNQKNFFKDADEFKKNIFKNEESGRCNFYIDRDFFMKFWKEISDYELIISANFFRKKLGVNYRMFNCMVDSTQRVKGVKGSYYKLSYVNKVLKENNLPLI
;
A
#
# COMPACT_ATOMS: atom_id res chain seq x y z
N MET A 1 -21.54 13.15 -2.60
CA MET A 1 -21.27 13.67 -3.93
C MET A 1 -21.78 12.71 -4.98
N LYS A 2 -22.78 13.17 -5.70
CA LYS A 2 -23.47 12.32 -6.68
C LYS A 2 -22.56 11.96 -7.86
N GLU A 3 -21.77 12.91 -8.32
CA GLU A 3 -20.87 12.66 -9.43
C GLU A 3 -19.85 11.58 -9.11
N LYS A 4 -19.32 11.60 -7.88
CA LYS A 4 -18.38 10.58 -7.43
C LYS A 4 -19.06 9.21 -7.32
N SER A 5 -20.30 9.17 -6.83
CA SER A 5 -21.05 7.92 -6.76
C SER A 5 -21.28 7.32 -8.14
N THR A 6 -21.41 8.18 -9.16
CA THR A 6 -21.62 7.73 -10.54
C THR A 6 -20.34 7.26 -11.18
N ARG A 7 -19.20 7.86 -10.79
CA ARG A 7 -17.91 7.62 -11.44
C ARG A 7 -17.48 6.14 -11.41
N TYR A 8 -17.55 5.48 -10.26
CA TYR A 8 -17.12 4.09 -10.21
C TYR A 8 -18.03 3.17 -10.99
N LYS A 9 -19.29 3.55 -11.19
CA LYS A 9 -20.20 2.82 -12.05
C LYS A 9 -19.74 2.89 -13.52
N ASN A 10 -18.98 3.90 -13.86
CA ASN A 10 -18.41 4.06 -15.19
C ASN A 10 -17.04 3.40 -15.30
N TYR A 11 -16.69 2.56 -14.34
CA TYR A 11 -15.47 1.77 -14.35
C TYR A 11 -14.18 2.58 -14.28
N ASN A 12 -14.26 3.82 -13.80
CA ASN A 12 -13.08 4.65 -13.61
C ASN A 12 -12.59 4.61 -12.15
N ALA A 13 -12.96 3.59 -11.44
CA ALA A 13 -12.56 3.41 -10.05
C ALA A 13 -12.38 1.92 -9.76
N ILE A 14 -11.55 1.62 -8.79
CA ILE A 14 -11.35 0.24 -8.35
C ILE A 14 -11.74 0.11 -6.88
N PRO A 15 -12.26 -1.05 -6.46
CA PRO A 15 -12.54 -1.27 -5.06
C PRO A 15 -11.28 -1.09 -4.21
N LEU A 16 -11.43 -0.45 -3.07
CA LEU A 16 -10.29 -0.15 -2.21
C LEU A 16 -9.56 -1.42 -1.75
N PHE A 17 -10.29 -2.52 -1.55
CA PHE A 17 -9.65 -3.77 -1.16
C PHE A 17 -8.79 -4.35 -2.28
N ILE A 18 -9.16 -4.10 -3.55
CA ILE A 18 -8.33 -4.51 -4.69
C ILE A 18 -7.05 -3.68 -4.73
N ALA A 19 -7.17 -2.36 -4.54
CA ALA A 19 -6.00 -1.49 -4.45
C ALA A 19 -5.06 -1.96 -3.33
N SER A 20 -5.64 -2.41 -2.23
CA SER A 20 -4.94 -2.98 -1.10
C SER A 20 -4.09 -4.18 -1.51
N TYR A 21 -4.69 -5.11 -2.24
CA TYR A 21 -3.96 -6.27 -2.75
C TYR A 21 -2.85 -5.88 -3.70
N MET A 22 -3.11 -4.91 -4.57
CA MET A 22 -2.10 -4.45 -5.52
C MET A 22 -0.91 -3.82 -4.82
N LEU A 23 -1.15 -3.11 -3.73
CA LEU A 23 -0.12 -2.35 -3.04
C LEU A 23 0.63 -3.19 -1.99
N PHE A 24 -0.08 -4.03 -1.24
CA PHE A 24 0.49 -4.75 -0.10
C PHE A 24 0.40 -6.27 -0.19
N GLY A 25 -0.26 -6.78 -1.19
CA GLY A 25 -0.44 -8.23 -1.33
C GLY A 25 -1.44 -8.84 -0.37
N CYS A 26 -2.17 -8.03 0.38
CA CYS A 26 -3.19 -8.52 1.30
C CYS A 26 -4.31 -7.51 1.47
N ARG A 27 -5.47 -8.00 1.86
CA ARG A 27 -6.64 -7.16 2.06
C ARG A 27 -6.64 -6.46 3.40
N SER A 28 -6.18 -7.14 4.43
CA SER A 28 -6.33 -6.69 5.80
C SER A 28 -5.59 -5.37 6.06
N LYS A 29 -6.18 -4.52 6.86
CA LYS A 29 -5.61 -3.30 7.42
C LYS A 29 -5.42 -2.14 6.46
N ILE A 30 -5.38 -2.39 5.14
CA ILE A 30 -5.17 -1.26 4.26
C ILE A 30 -6.40 -0.40 4.13
N VAL A 31 -7.56 -1.02 4.18
CA VAL A 31 -8.81 -0.26 4.19
C VAL A 31 -8.81 0.65 5.41
N ASP A 32 -8.35 0.14 6.55
CA ASP A 32 -8.26 0.93 7.76
C ASP A 32 -7.23 2.05 7.62
N TYR A 33 -6.08 1.75 7.06
CA TYR A 33 -5.06 2.77 6.83
C TYR A 33 -5.53 3.86 5.88
N LEU A 34 -6.16 3.46 4.80
CA LEU A 34 -6.62 4.42 3.81
C LEU A 34 -7.77 5.29 4.32
N ASN A 35 -8.57 4.78 5.24
CA ASN A 35 -9.73 5.48 5.76
C ASN A 35 -9.50 6.19 7.09
N GLN A 36 -8.68 5.65 7.96
CA GLN A 36 -8.58 6.10 9.34
C GLN A 36 -7.22 6.68 9.70
N LYS A 37 -6.18 6.31 9.00
CA LYS A 37 -4.83 6.73 9.32
C LYS A 37 -4.26 7.59 8.20
N ASN A 38 -3.41 8.51 8.57
CA ASN A 38 -2.68 9.30 7.60
C ASN A 38 -1.51 8.48 7.06
N PHE A 39 -1.87 7.40 6.36
CA PHE A 39 -0.88 6.51 5.78
C PHE A 39 -0.04 7.20 4.69
N PHE A 40 -0.70 8.05 3.91
CA PHE A 40 -0.03 8.76 2.84
C PHE A 40 0.44 10.13 3.32
N LYS A 41 1.58 10.57 2.81
CA LYS A 41 2.11 11.88 3.17
C LYS A 41 1.14 13.00 2.80
N ASP A 42 0.48 12.86 1.66
CA ASP A 42 -0.54 13.80 1.23
C ASP A 42 -1.91 13.14 1.40
N ALA A 43 -2.37 13.10 2.65
CA ALA A 43 -3.63 12.46 2.98
C ALA A 43 -4.83 13.16 2.33
N ASP A 44 -4.79 14.48 2.22
CA ASP A 44 -5.89 15.24 1.63
C ASP A 44 -6.05 14.91 0.15
N GLU A 45 -4.97 14.89 -0.58
CA GLU A 45 -4.97 14.53 -2.00
C GLU A 45 -5.50 13.11 -2.20
N PHE A 46 -5.07 12.20 -1.34
CA PHE A 46 -5.50 10.81 -1.43
C PHE A 46 -6.99 10.67 -1.14
N LYS A 47 -7.49 11.37 -0.11
CA LYS A 47 -8.90 11.31 0.27
C LYS A 47 -9.83 11.85 -0.80
N LYS A 48 -9.39 12.85 -1.57
CA LYS A 48 -10.20 13.39 -2.68
C LYS A 48 -10.54 12.34 -3.72
N ASN A 49 -9.75 11.30 -3.81
CA ASN A 49 -9.90 10.27 -4.83
C ASN A 49 -10.55 8.99 -4.30
N ILE A 50 -11.06 9.02 -3.07
CA ILE A 50 -11.76 7.88 -2.46
C ILE A 50 -13.25 8.16 -2.45
N PHE A 51 -14.04 7.21 -2.91
CA PHE A 51 -15.48 7.32 -3.03
C PHE A 51 -16.15 6.23 -2.21
N LYS A 52 -17.30 6.56 -1.64
CA LYS A 52 -18.06 5.63 -0.83
C LYS A 52 -19.33 5.22 -1.57
N ASN A 53 -19.61 3.92 -1.62
CA ASN A 53 -20.83 3.40 -2.21
C ASN A 53 -21.68 2.76 -1.13
N GLU A 54 -22.92 3.23 -0.99
CA GLU A 54 -23.87 2.73 0.01
C GLU A 54 -25.10 2.09 -0.61
N GLU A 55 -25.13 1.88 -1.91
CA GLU A 55 -26.33 1.45 -2.63
C GLU A 55 -26.91 0.12 -2.14
N SER A 56 -26.10 -0.82 -1.73
CA SER A 56 -26.55 -2.12 -1.29
C SER A 56 -26.69 -2.25 0.22
N GLY A 57 -26.75 -1.13 0.93
CA GLY A 57 -26.74 -1.13 2.38
C GLY A 57 -25.39 -1.46 2.97
N ARG A 58 -24.39 -1.65 2.16
CA ARG A 58 -23.01 -1.87 2.56
C ARG A 58 -22.17 -0.64 2.29
N CYS A 59 -21.20 -0.43 3.15
CA CYS A 59 -20.27 0.66 3.01
C CYS A 59 -19.04 0.16 2.27
N ASN A 60 -18.99 0.36 0.97
CA ASN A 60 -17.86 -0.02 0.14
C ASN A 60 -17.12 1.21 -0.32
N PHE A 61 -15.81 1.14 -0.26
CA PHE A 61 -14.96 2.25 -0.70
C PHE A 61 -14.28 1.90 -2.01
N TYR A 62 -14.13 2.93 -2.85
CA TYR A 62 -13.50 2.85 -4.15
C TYR A 62 -12.47 3.96 -4.26
N ILE A 63 -11.47 3.76 -5.07
CA ILE A 63 -10.47 4.79 -5.33
C ILE A 63 -10.40 5.04 -6.83
N ASP A 64 -10.20 6.30 -7.21
CA ASP A 64 -10.02 6.66 -8.61
C ASP A 64 -8.88 5.84 -9.22
N ARG A 65 -9.15 5.20 -10.33
CA ARG A 65 -8.22 4.27 -10.95
C ARG A 65 -6.96 4.96 -11.44
N ASP A 66 -7.12 6.05 -12.17
CA ASP A 66 -5.97 6.75 -12.76
C ASP A 66 -5.08 7.32 -11.67
N PHE A 67 -5.69 7.88 -10.64
CA PHE A 67 -4.96 8.38 -9.50
C PHE A 67 -4.17 7.26 -8.82
N PHE A 68 -4.81 6.13 -8.57
CA PHE A 68 -4.15 5.01 -7.89
C PHE A 68 -3.02 4.42 -8.72
N MET A 69 -3.21 4.24 -10.02
CA MET A 69 -2.18 3.68 -10.88
C MET A 69 -0.96 4.59 -10.95
N LYS A 70 -1.18 5.89 -11.03
CA LYS A 70 -0.11 6.87 -11.00
C LYS A 70 0.64 6.85 -9.66
N PHE A 71 -0.12 6.82 -8.57
CA PHE A 71 0.44 6.75 -7.22
C PHE A 71 1.29 5.50 -7.05
N TRP A 72 0.77 4.35 -7.44
CA TRP A 72 1.46 3.06 -7.31
C TRP A 72 2.76 3.05 -8.11
N LYS A 73 2.72 3.59 -9.32
CA LYS A 73 3.92 3.71 -10.14
C LYS A 73 4.97 4.59 -9.46
N GLU A 74 4.55 5.74 -8.95
CA GLU A 74 5.47 6.70 -8.35
C GLU A 74 6.14 6.16 -7.09
N ILE A 75 5.42 5.45 -6.24
CA ILE A 75 6.00 4.98 -4.98
C ILE A 75 6.80 3.71 -5.11
N SER A 76 6.44 2.82 -6.02
CA SER A 76 7.08 1.49 -6.06
C SER A 76 7.22 0.91 -7.47
N ASP A 77 6.94 1.68 -8.49
CA ASP A 77 7.00 1.20 -9.87
C ASP A 77 6.21 -0.11 -10.07
N TYR A 78 4.96 -0.11 -9.54
CA TYR A 78 4.02 -1.24 -9.62
C TYR A 78 4.44 -2.47 -8.82
N GLU A 79 5.33 -2.33 -7.87
CA GLU A 79 5.70 -3.44 -6.98
C GLU A 79 4.88 -3.41 -5.69
N LEU A 80 4.73 -4.57 -5.08
CA LEU A 80 4.23 -4.66 -3.72
C LEU A 80 5.20 -3.94 -2.79
N ILE A 81 4.67 -3.33 -1.75
CA ILE A 81 5.50 -2.76 -0.69
C ILE A 81 5.30 -3.57 0.60
N ILE A 82 6.39 -3.82 1.28
CA ILE A 82 6.43 -4.70 2.45
C ILE A 82 6.79 -3.86 3.67
N SER A 83 6.02 -4.00 4.74
CA SER A 83 6.32 -3.25 5.97
C SER A 83 7.63 -3.72 6.59
N ALA A 84 8.32 -2.80 7.23
CA ALA A 84 9.56 -3.11 7.93
C ALA A 84 9.35 -4.20 9.00
N ASN A 85 8.22 -4.18 9.67
CA ASN A 85 7.93 -5.18 10.68
C ASN A 85 7.83 -6.59 10.11
N PHE A 86 7.12 -6.74 8.97
CA PHE A 86 7.01 -8.03 8.31
C PHE A 86 8.36 -8.49 7.77
N PHE A 87 9.10 -7.57 7.16
CA PHE A 87 10.45 -7.82 6.64
C PHE A 87 11.38 -8.31 7.75
N ARG A 88 11.39 -7.59 8.89
CA ARG A 88 12.19 -7.97 10.05
C ARG A 88 11.84 -9.38 10.55
N LYS A 89 10.55 -9.69 10.61
CA LYS A 89 10.10 -11.03 11.04
C LYS A 89 10.59 -12.11 10.10
N LYS A 90 10.56 -11.84 8.80
CA LYS A 90 11.07 -12.80 7.81
C LYS A 90 12.57 -13.01 7.95
N LEU A 91 13.31 -11.97 8.31
CA LEU A 91 14.75 -12.10 8.59
C LEU A 91 15.01 -12.81 9.91
N GLY A 92 14.03 -12.85 10.83
CA GLY A 92 14.20 -13.49 12.12
C GLY A 92 15.12 -12.76 13.08
N VAL A 93 15.18 -11.44 12.99
CA VAL A 93 16.09 -10.62 13.79
C VAL A 93 15.33 -9.57 14.59
N ASN A 94 16.01 -8.95 15.57
CA ASN A 94 15.45 -7.81 16.28
C ASN A 94 15.64 -6.52 15.48
N TYR A 95 15.06 -5.42 15.95
CA TYR A 95 15.15 -4.15 15.22
C TYR A 95 16.58 -3.63 15.10
N ARG A 96 17.38 -3.83 16.13
CA ARG A 96 18.76 -3.37 16.10
C ARG A 96 19.54 -4.04 14.98
N MET A 97 19.43 -5.35 14.86
CA MET A 97 20.07 -6.10 13.80
C MET A 97 19.48 -5.75 12.44
N PHE A 98 18.15 -5.60 12.38
CA PHE A 98 17.46 -5.22 11.16
C PHE A 98 18.03 -3.90 10.61
N ASN A 99 18.21 -2.91 11.49
CA ASN A 99 18.74 -1.62 11.07
C ASN A 99 20.18 -1.69 10.55
N CYS A 100 20.93 -2.70 10.98
CA CYS A 100 22.27 -2.94 10.46
C CYS A 100 22.28 -3.66 9.11
N MET A 101 21.26 -4.51 8.87
CA MET A 101 21.20 -5.34 7.67
C MET A 101 20.52 -4.64 6.49
N VAL A 102 19.68 -3.67 6.75
CA VAL A 102 18.80 -3.05 5.75
C VAL A 102 19.23 -1.62 5.49
N ASP A 103 19.31 -1.27 4.21
CA ASP A 103 19.64 0.08 3.78
C ASP A 103 18.40 0.97 3.87
N SER A 104 18.43 1.93 4.78
CA SER A 104 17.29 2.83 5.00
C SER A 104 16.98 3.72 3.79
N THR A 105 17.94 3.91 2.88
CA THR A 105 17.68 4.69 1.67
C THR A 105 16.76 3.97 0.70
N GLN A 106 16.54 2.67 0.90
CA GLN A 106 15.64 1.87 0.07
C GLN A 106 14.17 1.95 0.51
N ARG A 107 13.87 2.71 1.57
CA ARG A 107 12.48 2.90 1.98
C ARG A 107 11.68 3.56 0.89
N VAL A 108 10.44 3.11 0.76
CA VAL A 108 9.48 3.71 -0.16
C VAL A 108 9.14 5.12 0.31
N LYS A 109 9.20 6.08 -0.60
CA LYS A 109 8.82 7.47 -0.32
C LYS A 109 7.35 7.69 -0.70
N GLY A 110 6.71 8.67 -0.08
CA GLY A 110 5.32 9.00 -0.40
C GLY A 110 4.31 8.35 0.53
N VAL A 111 4.74 7.48 1.42
CA VAL A 111 3.89 6.88 2.46
C VAL A 111 4.51 7.13 3.82
N LYS A 112 3.69 7.12 4.85
CA LYS A 112 4.16 7.21 6.22
C LYS A 112 4.52 5.82 6.71
N GLY A 113 5.60 5.75 7.50
CA GLY A 113 6.09 4.47 7.99
C GLY A 113 7.22 3.93 7.12
N SER A 114 7.71 2.77 7.50
CA SER A 114 8.85 2.16 6.83
C SER A 114 8.37 1.00 5.98
N TYR A 115 8.43 1.16 4.67
CA TYR A 115 8.05 0.16 3.70
C TYR A 115 9.16 0.01 2.67
N TYR A 116 9.30 -1.18 2.12
CA TYR A 116 10.33 -1.51 1.15
C TYR A 116 9.72 -2.25 -0.03
N LYS A 117 10.25 -2.03 -1.21
CA LYS A 117 9.78 -2.75 -2.41
C LYS A 117 10.05 -4.24 -2.27
N LEU A 118 9.15 -5.04 -2.79
CA LEU A 118 9.29 -6.50 -2.74
C LEU A 118 10.62 -6.97 -3.33
N SER A 119 11.06 -6.38 -4.42
CA SER A 119 12.33 -6.75 -5.06
C SER A 119 13.52 -6.57 -4.12
N TYR A 120 13.55 -5.48 -3.37
CA TYR A 120 14.60 -5.24 -2.40
C TYR A 120 14.53 -6.23 -1.24
N VAL A 121 13.32 -6.46 -0.72
CA VAL A 121 13.10 -7.41 0.37
C VAL A 121 13.61 -8.80 -0.01
N ASN A 122 13.22 -9.26 -1.20
CA ASN A 122 13.65 -10.57 -1.68
C ASN A 122 15.16 -10.65 -1.93
N LYS A 123 15.76 -9.55 -2.36
CA LYS A 123 17.21 -9.50 -2.53
C LYS A 123 17.93 -9.75 -1.19
N VAL A 124 17.49 -9.06 -0.14
CA VAL A 124 18.10 -9.21 1.19
C VAL A 124 17.84 -10.61 1.75
N LEU A 125 16.61 -11.13 1.58
CA LEU A 125 16.29 -12.50 2.04
C LEU A 125 17.20 -13.53 1.34
N LYS A 126 17.36 -13.37 0.04
CA LYS A 126 18.23 -14.28 -0.74
C LYS A 126 19.67 -14.21 -0.27
N GLU A 127 20.18 -13.03 -0.01
CA GLU A 127 21.55 -12.83 0.48
C GLU A 127 21.77 -13.48 1.84
N ASN A 128 20.71 -13.70 2.60
CA ASN A 128 20.75 -14.35 3.90
C ASN A 128 20.27 -15.80 3.86
N ASN A 129 20.15 -16.38 2.68
CA ASN A 129 19.74 -17.77 2.48
C ASN A 129 18.36 -18.08 3.09
N LEU A 130 17.44 -17.12 3.01
CA LEU A 130 16.09 -17.26 3.53
C LEU A 130 15.07 -17.40 2.39
N PRO A 131 13.92 -18.05 2.65
CA PRO A 131 12.86 -18.14 1.64
C PRO A 131 12.36 -16.78 1.21
N LEU A 132 12.09 -16.63 -0.07
CA LEU A 132 11.54 -15.40 -0.63
C LEU A 132 10.05 -15.28 -0.30
N ILE A 133 9.55 -14.05 -0.37
CA ILE A 133 8.13 -13.76 -0.21
C ILE A 133 7.40 -14.02 -1.52
#